data_429704a4c3a2bf32fbcac6126a4890f0
#
_entry.id   429704a4c3a2bf32fbcac6126a4890f0
#
_cell.length_a   1.000
_cell.length_b   1.000
_cell.length_c   1.000
_cell.angle_alpha   90.00
_cell.angle_beta   90.00
_cell.angle_gamma   90.00
#
_symmetry.space_group_name_H-M   'P 1'
#
loop_
_entity.id
_entity.type
_entity.pdbx_description
1 polymer ?
#
loop_
_entity_poly.entity_id
_entity_poly.type
_entity_poly.pdbx_seq_one_letter_code
_entity_poly.pdbx_strand_id
1 'polypeptide(L)'
;EDLHFLRNAREKAFKQNKILENSDLINDVFKREIASILRCDLSLIISEFEMNLLIEKFKIDENILFYLPLFGKVKNPETSFSERKNFISIGNFLHEPNWQTVLQLKKLWKDIKKQLPEAEIHIYGAYATEKVFQLHNEKEGFIIKGRAENVESVFSQAKVLVAPIPFGAGIKGKLLESMQFGLPN
;
A
#
# COMPACT_ATOMS: atom_id res chain seq x y z
N GLU A 1 9.47 -5.87 8.99
CA GLU A 1 9.11 -5.99 7.56
C GLU A 1 7.87 -6.87 7.41
N ASP A 2 7.28 -6.88 6.22
CA ASP A 2 6.17 -7.76 5.86
C ASP A 2 6.66 -9.17 5.48
N LEU A 3 5.78 -10.17 5.52
CA LEU A 3 6.09 -11.53 5.07
C LEU A 3 6.15 -11.58 3.54
N HIS A 4 7.35 -11.60 2.98
CA HIS A 4 7.57 -11.57 1.54
C HIS A 4 6.99 -12.81 0.83
N PHE A 5 7.03 -13.99 1.48
CA PHE A 5 6.42 -15.19 0.90
C PHE A 5 4.92 -15.03 0.70
N LEU A 6 4.24 -14.37 1.64
CA LEU A 6 2.80 -14.09 1.57
C LEU A 6 2.50 -13.10 0.45
N ARG A 7 3.31 -12.03 0.34
CA ARG A 7 3.20 -11.06 -0.75
C ARG A 7 3.40 -11.72 -2.11
N ASN A 8 4.42 -12.54 -2.26
CA ASN A 8 4.72 -13.24 -3.51
C ASN A 8 3.61 -14.23 -3.89
N ALA A 9 3.06 -14.95 -2.93
CA ALA A 9 1.94 -15.86 -3.17
C ALA A 9 0.69 -15.09 -3.64
N ARG A 10 0.35 -13.99 -2.97
CA ARG A 10 -0.77 -13.11 -3.36
C ARG A 10 -0.57 -12.47 -4.74
N GLU A 11 0.65 -12.03 -5.04
CA GLU A 11 1.00 -11.49 -6.36
C GLU A 11 0.80 -12.55 -7.46
N LYS A 12 1.29 -13.76 -7.24
CA LYS A 12 1.15 -14.87 -8.17
C LYS A 12 -0.32 -15.22 -8.40
N ALA A 13 -1.11 -15.33 -7.34
CA ALA A 13 -2.55 -15.58 -7.42
C ALA A 13 -3.27 -14.48 -8.20
N PHE A 14 -2.96 -13.21 -7.93
CA PHE A 14 -3.50 -12.06 -8.66
C PHE A 14 -3.17 -12.11 -10.16
N LYS A 15 -1.89 -12.32 -10.51
CA LYS A 15 -1.45 -12.40 -11.93
C LYS A 15 -2.07 -13.57 -12.68
N GLN A 16 -2.35 -14.66 -11.99
CA GLN A 16 -2.98 -15.86 -12.55
C GLN A 16 -4.52 -15.83 -12.47
N ASN A 17 -5.09 -14.76 -11.92
CA ASN A 17 -6.54 -14.64 -11.67
C ASN A 17 -7.13 -15.86 -10.96
N LYS A 18 -6.43 -16.37 -9.93
CA LYS A 18 -6.83 -17.53 -9.14
C LYS A 18 -7.01 -17.18 -7.67
N ILE A 19 -7.76 -18.00 -6.95
CA ILE A 19 -7.87 -17.93 -5.50
C ILE A 19 -6.54 -18.41 -4.88
N LEU A 20 -6.07 -17.69 -3.87
CA LEU A 20 -4.89 -18.06 -3.11
C LEU A 20 -5.15 -19.34 -2.29
N GLU A 21 -4.35 -20.35 -2.51
CA GLU A 21 -4.41 -21.61 -1.77
C GLU A 21 -3.28 -21.70 -0.73
N ASN A 22 -3.46 -22.59 0.25
CA ASN A 22 -2.47 -22.82 1.29
C ASN A 22 -1.12 -23.31 0.74
N SER A 23 -1.14 -24.12 -0.30
CA SER A 23 0.03 -24.62 -1.01
C SER A 23 0.86 -23.50 -1.65
N ASP A 24 0.23 -22.40 -2.06
CA ASP A 24 0.92 -21.25 -2.66
C ASP A 24 1.84 -20.52 -1.67
N LEU A 25 1.56 -20.64 -0.38
CA LEU A 25 2.37 -20.01 0.67
C LEU A 25 3.72 -20.71 0.87
N ILE A 26 3.81 -22.01 0.54
CA ILE A 26 5.02 -22.80 0.72
C ILE A 26 5.94 -22.66 -0.51
N ASN A 27 6.60 -21.52 -0.61
CA ASN A 27 7.54 -21.20 -1.69
C ASN A 27 8.97 -21.08 -1.13
N ASP A 28 9.97 -20.85 -2.01
CA ASP A 28 11.36 -20.77 -1.56
C ASP A 28 11.64 -19.55 -0.66
N VAL A 29 10.88 -18.48 -0.81
CA VAL A 29 10.95 -17.31 0.07
C VAL A 29 10.45 -17.69 1.46
N PHE A 30 9.34 -18.43 1.56
CA PHE A 30 8.83 -18.97 2.82
C PHE A 30 9.90 -19.76 3.59
N LYS A 31 10.57 -20.70 2.92
CA LYS A 31 11.62 -21.52 3.57
C LYS A 31 12.71 -20.65 4.17
N ARG A 32 13.14 -19.62 3.45
CA ARG A 32 14.20 -18.70 3.91
C ARG A 32 13.74 -17.79 5.04
N GLU A 33 12.54 -17.23 4.96
CA GLU A 33 11.99 -16.34 5.99
C GLU A 33 11.73 -17.12 7.28
N ILE A 34 11.08 -18.29 7.21
CA ILE A 34 10.86 -19.13 8.38
C ILE A 34 12.19 -19.59 9.00
N ALA A 35 13.15 -20.00 8.18
CA ALA A 35 14.48 -20.36 8.69
C ALA A 35 15.20 -19.17 9.35
N SER A 36 14.94 -17.95 8.92
CA SER A 36 15.48 -16.74 9.56
C SER A 36 14.80 -16.47 10.90
N ILE A 37 13.47 -16.55 10.96
CA ILE A 37 12.70 -16.40 12.20
C ILE A 37 13.17 -17.43 13.24
N LEU A 38 13.29 -18.70 12.87
CA LEU A 38 13.68 -19.79 13.77
C LEU A 38 15.14 -19.71 14.27
N ARG A 39 15.99 -18.89 13.65
CA ARG A 39 17.38 -18.64 14.06
C ARG A 39 17.56 -17.41 14.93
N CYS A 40 16.52 -16.58 15.07
CA CYS A 40 16.54 -15.40 15.90
C CYS A 40 15.99 -15.71 17.29
N ASP A 41 16.54 -15.08 18.32
CA ASP A 41 16.00 -15.15 19.69
C ASP A 41 14.65 -14.45 19.77
N LEU A 42 14.44 -13.41 18.95
CA LEU A 42 13.19 -12.66 18.87
C LEU A 42 13.01 -12.06 17.46
N SER A 43 11.82 -12.20 16.92
CA SER A 43 11.41 -11.59 15.64
C SER A 43 10.31 -10.56 15.86
N LEU A 44 10.51 -9.35 15.34
CA LEU A 44 9.55 -8.25 15.44
C LEU A 44 8.57 -8.32 14.28
N ILE A 45 7.28 -8.47 14.57
CA ILE A 45 6.20 -8.58 13.59
C ILE A 45 5.31 -7.32 13.67
N ILE A 46 5.16 -6.62 12.57
CA ILE A 46 4.41 -5.35 12.51
C ILE A 46 2.92 -5.51 12.20
N SER A 47 2.49 -6.70 11.82
CA SER A 47 1.11 -7.01 11.43
C SER A 47 0.55 -8.11 12.31
N GLU A 48 -0.54 -7.82 13.01
CA GLU A 48 -1.26 -8.79 13.84
C GLU A 48 -1.76 -9.98 13.00
N PHE A 49 -2.24 -9.71 11.79
CA PHE A 49 -2.63 -10.77 10.85
C PHE A 49 -1.45 -11.71 10.53
N GLU A 50 -0.27 -11.17 10.30
CA GLU A 50 0.92 -11.97 9.99
C GLU A 50 1.43 -12.72 11.22
N MET A 51 1.35 -12.10 12.39
CA MET A 51 1.65 -12.76 13.65
C MET A 51 0.77 -13.99 13.85
N ASN A 52 -0.55 -13.83 13.71
CA ASN A 52 -1.51 -14.94 13.83
C ASN A 52 -1.27 -16.02 12.76
N LEU A 53 -0.94 -15.62 11.53
CA LEU A 53 -0.60 -16.56 10.46
C LEU A 53 0.62 -17.44 10.82
N LEU A 54 1.66 -16.84 11.39
CA LEU A 54 2.86 -17.55 11.82
C LEU A 54 2.55 -18.54 12.96
N ILE A 55 1.81 -18.12 13.98
CA ILE A 55 1.47 -18.92 15.14
C ILE A 55 0.47 -20.02 14.77
N GLU A 56 -0.67 -19.65 14.22
CA GLU A 56 -1.79 -20.58 14.04
C GLU A 56 -1.55 -21.58 12.91
N LYS A 57 -1.04 -21.08 11.78
CA LYS A 57 -0.87 -21.90 10.59
C LYS A 57 0.48 -22.60 10.52
N PHE A 58 1.56 -21.86 10.78
CA PHE A 58 2.92 -22.41 10.66
C PHE A 58 3.48 -22.92 11.99
N LYS A 59 2.72 -22.81 13.09
CA LYS A 59 3.07 -23.33 14.42
C LYS A 59 4.41 -22.80 14.93
N ILE A 60 4.75 -21.56 14.57
CA ILE A 60 5.92 -20.88 15.12
C ILE A 60 5.63 -20.58 16.60
N ASP A 61 6.62 -20.83 17.46
CA ASP A 61 6.51 -20.53 18.88
C ASP A 61 6.29 -19.03 19.12
N GLU A 62 5.21 -18.68 19.81
CA GLU A 62 4.88 -17.30 20.13
C GLU A 62 5.95 -16.59 20.96
N ASN A 63 6.73 -17.34 21.75
CA ASN A 63 7.79 -16.77 22.60
C ASN A 63 8.96 -16.16 21.81
N ILE A 64 9.13 -16.54 20.54
CA ILE A 64 10.14 -15.93 19.65
C ILE A 64 9.57 -14.84 18.74
N LEU A 65 8.30 -14.49 18.91
CA LEU A 65 7.62 -13.46 18.13
C LEU A 65 7.18 -12.32 19.04
N PHE A 66 7.38 -11.10 18.60
CA PHE A 66 6.92 -9.91 19.31
C PHE A 66 6.14 -8.99 18.37
N TYR A 67 4.89 -8.70 18.70
CA TYR A 67 4.09 -7.75 17.95
C TYR A 67 4.56 -6.33 18.25
N LEU A 68 5.11 -5.68 17.25
CA LEU A 68 5.54 -4.27 17.32
C LEU A 68 4.80 -3.46 16.27
N PRO A 69 3.67 -2.82 16.62
CA PRO A 69 2.91 -2.00 15.67
C PRO A 69 3.73 -0.80 15.21
N LEU A 70 3.44 -0.33 14.01
CA LEU A 70 4.01 0.92 13.51
C LEU A 70 3.40 2.09 14.30
N PHE A 71 4.26 2.96 14.80
CA PHE A 71 3.86 4.15 15.52
C PHE A 71 3.99 5.38 14.65
N GLY A 72 3.11 6.34 14.86
CA GLY A 72 3.17 7.64 14.22
C GLY A 72 2.69 8.74 15.14
N LYS A 73 3.23 9.94 14.99
CA LYS A 73 2.74 11.11 15.70
C LYS A 73 1.63 11.74 14.90
N VAL A 74 0.53 12.10 15.57
CA VAL A 74 -0.50 12.94 14.96
C VAL A 74 0.14 14.25 14.55
N LYS A 75 -0.10 14.67 13.32
CA LYS A 75 0.33 15.94 12.76
C LYS A 75 -0.87 16.86 12.63
N ASN A 76 -0.69 18.12 12.90
CA ASN A 76 -1.74 19.12 12.71
C ASN A 76 -1.51 19.79 11.36
N PRO A 77 -2.23 19.40 10.32
CA PRO A 77 -2.10 20.06 9.03
C PRO A 77 -2.60 21.50 9.12
N GLU A 78 -1.89 22.42 8.45
CA GLU A 78 -2.25 23.84 8.41
C GLU A 78 -3.57 24.08 7.66
N THR A 79 -3.89 23.18 6.71
CA THR A 79 -5.09 23.29 5.87
C THR A 79 -6.27 22.56 6.49
N SER A 80 -7.38 23.26 6.72
CA SER A 80 -8.61 22.66 7.20
C SER A 80 -9.18 21.67 6.16
N PHE A 81 -9.95 20.68 6.61
CA PHE A 81 -10.50 19.66 5.71
C PHE A 81 -11.40 20.26 4.60
N SER A 82 -12.10 21.35 4.89
CA SER A 82 -12.96 22.06 3.92
C SER A 82 -12.17 22.68 2.77
N GLU A 83 -10.94 23.11 3.03
CA GLU A 83 -10.07 23.75 2.05
C GLU A 83 -9.25 22.76 1.24
N ARG A 84 -9.11 21.51 1.70
CA ARG A 84 -8.37 20.46 1.02
C ARG A 84 -9.04 20.10 -0.31
N LYS A 85 -8.22 19.75 -1.29
CA LYS A 85 -8.66 19.46 -2.65
C LYS A 85 -8.06 18.13 -3.11
N ASN A 86 -8.67 17.58 -4.14
CA ASN A 86 -8.20 16.44 -4.91
C ASN A 86 -8.07 15.13 -4.13
N PHE A 87 -8.29 14.06 -4.85
CA PHE A 87 -7.87 12.73 -4.42
C PHE A 87 -6.37 12.58 -4.69
N ILE A 88 -5.69 11.78 -3.88
CA ILE A 88 -4.30 11.42 -4.15
C ILE A 88 -4.08 9.92 -4.10
N SER A 89 -3.08 9.45 -4.80
CA SER A 89 -2.44 8.16 -4.58
C SER A 89 -0.94 8.32 -4.59
N ILE A 90 -0.24 7.63 -3.69
CA ILE A 90 1.21 7.77 -3.57
C ILE A 90 1.88 6.42 -3.41
N GLY A 91 3.06 6.24 -4.04
CA GLY A 91 3.86 5.02 -3.89
C GLY A 91 5.08 4.99 -4.79
N ASN A 92 6.01 4.11 -4.47
CA ASN A 92 7.19 3.84 -5.29
C ASN A 92 6.80 2.90 -6.45
N PHE A 93 7.03 3.31 -7.70
CA PHE A 93 6.67 2.54 -8.90
C PHE A 93 7.59 1.35 -9.19
N LEU A 94 8.73 1.23 -8.52
CA LEU A 94 9.52 0.00 -8.55
C LEU A 94 8.84 -1.16 -7.79
N HIS A 95 7.84 -0.84 -6.95
CA HIS A 95 7.08 -1.82 -6.21
C HIS A 95 5.80 -2.17 -6.96
N GLU A 96 5.72 -3.39 -7.47
CA GLU A 96 4.63 -3.87 -8.34
C GLU A 96 3.21 -3.59 -7.79
N PRO A 97 2.88 -3.78 -6.50
CA PRO A 97 1.57 -3.44 -5.98
C PRO A 97 1.17 -1.98 -6.21
N ASN A 98 2.12 -1.04 -6.18
CA ASN A 98 1.83 0.37 -6.43
C ASN A 98 1.50 0.64 -7.90
N TRP A 99 2.21 0.00 -8.82
CA TRP A 99 1.88 0.06 -10.25
C TRP A 99 0.48 -0.50 -10.52
N GLN A 100 0.17 -1.67 -9.97
CA GLN A 100 -1.15 -2.28 -10.12
C GLN A 100 -2.27 -1.43 -9.47
N THR A 101 -1.96 -0.75 -8.37
CA THR A 101 -2.88 0.23 -7.76
C THR A 101 -3.25 1.34 -8.74
N VAL A 102 -2.27 1.92 -9.44
CA VAL A 102 -2.54 2.99 -10.41
C VAL A 102 -3.35 2.49 -11.59
N LEU A 103 -3.09 1.27 -12.07
CA LEU A 103 -3.90 0.67 -13.14
C LEU A 103 -5.36 0.44 -12.69
N GLN A 104 -5.57 0.00 -11.46
CA GLN A 104 -6.91 -0.14 -10.90
C GLN A 104 -7.60 1.22 -10.74
N LEU A 105 -6.89 2.21 -10.20
CA LEU A 105 -7.41 3.57 -10.09
C LEU A 105 -7.84 4.13 -11.45
N LYS A 106 -7.04 3.91 -12.50
CA LYS A 106 -7.40 4.38 -13.85
C LYS A 106 -8.70 3.76 -14.36
N LYS A 107 -8.97 2.50 -14.01
CA LYS A 107 -10.23 1.84 -14.34
C LYS A 107 -11.41 2.42 -13.55
N LEU A 108 -11.26 2.51 -12.23
CA LEU A 108 -12.29 3.00 -11.31
C LEU A 108 -12.57 4.48 -11.52
N TRP A 109 -11.56 5.25 -11.92
CA TRP A 109 -11.66 6.70 -12.08
C TRP A 109 -12.73 7.15 -13.04
N LYS A 110 -12.98 6.39 -14.09
CA LYS A 110 -14.05 6.67 -15.05
C LYS A 110 -15.43 6.72 -14.40
N ASP A 111 -15.69 5.83 -13.46
CA ASP A 111 -16.99 5.78 -12.77
C ASP A 111 -17.07 6.82 -11.65
N ILE A 112 -15.97 7.09 -10.96
CA ILE A 112 -15.87 8.19 -9.98
C ILE A 112 -16.12 9.53 -10.69
N LYS A 113 -15.48 9.77 -11.82
CA LYS A 113 -15.61 11.01 -12.58
C LYS A 113 -17.03 11.28 -13.09
N LYS A 114 -17.81 10.24 -13.39
CA LYS A 114 -19.24 10.39 -13.74
C LYS A 114 -20.07 10.96 -12.57
N GLN A 115 -19.74 10.57 -11.34
CA GLN A 115 -20.45 11.04 -10.15
C GLN A 115 -19.89 12.36 -9.59
N LEU A 116 -18.61 12.60 -9.81
CA LEU A 116 -17.87 13.78 -9.35
C LEU A 116 -17.13 14.43 -10.53
N PRO A 117 -17.85 15.15 -11.43
CA PRO A 117 -17.27 15.67 -12.67
C PRO A 117 -16.07 16.60 -12.47
N GLU A 118 -16.04 17.37 -11.36
CA GLU A 118 -14.97 18.31 -11.04
C GLU A 118 -13.80 17.69 -10.28
N ALA A 119 -13.90 16.39 -9.88
CA ALA A 119 -12.86 15.75 -9.09
C ALA A 119 -11.59 15.51 -9.93
N GLU A 120 -10.45 15.63 -9.28
CA GLU A 120 -9.16 15.25 -9.81
C GLU A 120 -8.48 14.24 -8.88
N ILE A 121 -7.69 13.35 -9.47
CA ILE A 121 -6.78 12.47 -8.73
C ILE A 121 -5.34 12.76 -9.15
N HIS A 122 -4.49 13.04 -8.16
CA HIS A 122 -3.07 13.29 -8.34
C HIS A 122 -2.28 12.05 -7.93
N ILE A 123 -1.55 11.48 -8.87
CA ILE A 123 -0.74 10.28 -8.67
C ILE A 123 0.71 10.67 -8.45
N TYR A 124 1.20 10.42 -7.25
CA TYR A 124 2.59 10.66 -6.87
C TYR A 124 3.37 9.35 -6.77
N GLY A 125 4.61 9.38 -7.21
CA GLY A 125 5.49 8.23 -7.03
C GLY A 125 6.90 8.45 -7.56
N ALA A 126 7.87 7.95 -6.81
CA ALA A 126 9.24 7.87 -7.26
C ALA A 126 9.39 6.81 -8.36
N TYR A 127 10.38 7.00 -9.23
CA TYR A 127 10.72 6.09 -10.34
C TYR A 127 9.58 5.86 -11.32
N ALA A 128 8.79 6.89 -11.59
CA ALA A 128 7.75 6.85 -12.61
C ALA A 128 8.38 6.63 -13.99
N THR A 129 7.97 5.58 -14.67
CA THR A 129 8.41 5.24 -16.03
C THR A 129 7.50 5.89 -17.06
N GLU A 130 7.93 5.87 -18.32
CA GLU A 130 7.12 6.32 -19.47
C GLU A 130 5.70 5.75 -19.46
N LYS A 131 5.57 4.44 -19.12
CA LYS A 131 4.27 3.78 -19.02
C LYS A 131 3.32 4.41 -17.98
N VAL A 132 3.88 4.94 -16.88
CA VAL A 132 3.10 5.65 -15.87
C VAL A 132 2.63 6.98 -16.43
N PHE A 133 3.52 7.75 -17.08
CA PHE A 133 3.16 9.03 -17.66
C PHE A 133 2.15 8.92 -18.81
N GLN A 134 2.12 7.82 -19.55
CA GLN A 134 1.09 7.56 -20.57
C GLN A 134 -0.34 7.46 -19.99
N LEU A 135 -0.51 7.27 -18.69
CA LEU A 135 -1.83 7.28 -18.04
C LEU A 135 -2.33 8.69 -17.73
N HIS A 136 -1.47 9.70 -17.84
CA HIS A 136 -1.82 11.10 -17.59
C HIS A 136 -2.93 11.57 -18.54
N ASN A 137 -3.96 12.20 -17.98
CA ASN A 137 -5.07 12.74 -18.77
C ASN A 137 -5.75 13.88 -18.00
N GLU A 138 -5.41 15.10 -18.37
CA GLU A 138 -5.97 16.31 -17.74
C GLU A 138 -7.48 16.42 -17.93
N LYS A 139 -8.00 16.05 -19.11
CA LYS A 139 -9.44 16.11 -19.40
C LYS A 139 -10.26 15.18 -18.50
N GLU A 140 -9.67 14.05 -18.11
CA GLU A 140 -10.28 13.13 -17.17
C GLU A 140 -9.95 13.48 -15.70
N GLY A 141 -9.11 14.48 -15.44
CA GLY A 141 -8.63 14.80 -14.09
C GLY A 141 -7.77 13.68 -13.48
N PHE A 142 -7.08 12.87 -14.29
CA PHE A 142 -6.16 11.84 -13.86
C PHE A 142 -4.72 12.30 -14.06
N ILE A 143 -4.13 12.88 -13.04
CA ILE A 143 -2.91 13.68 -13.15
C ILE A 143 -1.70 12.92 -12.58
N ILE A 144 -0.74 12.58 -13.42
CA ILE A 144 0.53 12.01 -12.96
C ILE A 144 1.48 13.12 -12.56
N LYS A 145 1.86 13.19 -11.30
CA LYS A 145 2.74 14.22 -10.73
C LYS A 145 4.21 13.79 -10.62
N GLY A 146 4.49 12.50 -10.76
CA GLY A 146 5.84 11.98 -10.51
C GLY A 146 6.21 12.01 -9.02
N ARG A 147 7.49 12.17 -8.71
CA ARG A 147 7.97 12.19 -7.33
C ARG A 147 7.47 13.42 -6.57
N ALA A 148 6.89 13.20 -5.39
CA ALA A 148 6.56 14.29 -4.47
C ALA A 148 7.86 14.86 -3.87
N GLU A 149 8.03 16.17 -3.96
CA GLU A 149 9.16 16.86 -3.30
C GLU A 149 8.96 16.91 -1.78
N ASN A 150 7.73 17.15 -1.36
CA ASN A 150 7.34 17.18 0.05
C ASN A 150 6.04 16.38 0.24
N VAL A 151 6.16 15.20 0.82
CA VAL A 151 5.02 14.29 1.07
C VAL A 151 4.06 14.87 2.11
N GLU A 152 4.57 15.57 3.12
CA GLU A 152 3.75 16.20 4.16
C GLU A 152 2.82 17.28 3.57
N SER A 153 3.33 18.10 2.66
CA SER A 153 2.53 19.09 1.94
C SER A 153 1.44 18.42 1.11
N VAL A 154 1.77 17.32 0.42
CA VAL A 154 0.79 16.55 -0.36
C VAL A 154 -0.34 16.03 0.51
N PHE A 155 -0.02 15.43 1.66
CA PHE A 155 -1.03 14.90 2.58
C PHE A 155 -1.87 16.00 3.24
N SER A 156 -1.25 17.13 3.60
CA SER A 156 -1.95 18.26 4.22
C SER A 156 -2.97 18.92 3.30
N GLN A 157 -2.73 18.91 2.00
CA GLN A 157 -3.58 19.57 1.01
C GLN A 157 -4.61 18.64 0.37
N ALA A 158 -4.42 17.32 0.48
CA ALA A 158 -5.28 16.33 -0.14
C ALA A 158 -6.60 16.14 0.61
N LYS A 159 -7.68 15.86 -0.13
CA LYS A 159 -9.01 15.57 0.41
C LYS A 159 -9.14 14.12 0.87
N VAL A 160 -8.63 13.18 0.07
CA VAL A 160 -8.68 11.72 0.34
C VAL A 160 -7.47 11.04 -0.28
N LEU A 161 -6.87 10.11 0.44
CA LEU A 161 -5.92 9.16 -0.12
C LEU A 161 -6.66 7.93 -0.65
N VAL A 162 -6.42 7.55 -1.90
CA VAL A 162 -7.04 6.36 -2.52
C VAL A 162 -5.97 5.37 -2.92
N ALA A 163 -6.01 4.18 -2.34
CA ALA A 163 -5.01 3.14 -2.56
C ALA A 163 -5.64 1.74 -2.66
N PRO A 164 -6.36 1.41 -3.75
CA PRO A 164 -6.94 0.08 -3.98
C PRO A 164 -5.85 -0.92 -4.34
N ILE A 165 -5.05 -1.29 -3.34
CA ILE A 165 -3.90 -2.19 -3.50
C ILE A 165 -4.41 -3.61 -3.72
N PRO A 166 -4.21 -4.22 -4.88
CA PRO A 166 -4.83 -5.50 -5.21
C PRO A 166 -4.19 -6.69 -4.49
N PHE A 167 -2.92 -6.57 -4.12
CA PHE A 167 -2.20 -7.58 -3.35
C PHE A 167 -1.05 -6.95 -2.56
N GLY A 168 -0.60 -7.65 -1.53
CA GLY A 168 0.49 -7.22 -0.66
C GLY A 168 0.52 -8.03 0.63
N ALA A 169 1.42 -7.68 1.53
CA ALA A 169 1.55 -8.20 2.87
C ALA A 169 1.83 -7.05 3.84
N GLY A 170 1.84 -7.29 5.13
CA GLY A 170 2.12 -6.29 6.16
C GLY A 170 1.14 -5.13 6.20
N ILE A 171 1.56 -4.10 6.91
CA ILE A 171 0.83 -2.84 7.04
C ILE A 171 1.29 -1.85 5.96
N LYS A 172 0.34 -1.09 5.44
CA LYS A 172 0.63 -0.09 4.39
C LYS A 172 0.99 1.24 5.02
N GLY A 173 2.29 1.53 5.11
CA GLY A 173 2.81 2.76 5.71
C GLY A 173 2.11 4.03 5.23
N LYS A 174 1.84 4.13 3.92
CA LYS A 174 1.13 5.29 3.35
C LYS A 174 -0.26 5.55 3.96
N LEU A 175 -0.98 4.49 4.37
CA LEU A 175 -2.28 4.63 5.02
C LEU A 175 -2.10 5.16 6.45
N LEU A 176 -1.13 4.63 7.20
CA LEU A 176 -0.80 5.15 8.53
C LEU A 176 -0.29 6.58 8.46
N GLU A 177 0.58 6.91 7.50
CA GLU A 177 1.04 8.28 7.29
C GLU A 177 -0.14 9.22 7.00
N SER A 178 -1.07 8.84 6.12
CA SER A 178 -2.24 9.68 5.84
C SER A 178 -3.09 9.93 7.08
N MET A 179 -3.28 8.92 7.92
CA MET A 179 -4.02 9.05 9.18
C MET A 179 -3.35 10.04 10.14
N GLN A 180 -2.01 10.15 10.16
CA GLN A 180 -1.31 11.14 10.98
C GLN A 180 -1.67 12.58 10.62
N PHE A 181 -2.05 12.83 9.36
CA PHE A 181 -2.50 14.13 8.86
C PHE A 181 -4.03 14.30 8.91
N GLY A 182 -4.76 13.37 9.54
CA GLY A 182 -6.22 13.36 9.48
C GLY A 182 -6.75 13.32 8.04
N LEU A 183 -6.01 12.66 7.14
CA LEU A 183 -6.39 12.46 5.75
C LEU A 183 -7.17 11.15 5.64
N PRO A 184 -8.45 11.17 5.25
CA PRO A 184 -9.24 9.96 4.98
C PRO A 184 -8.59 9.07 3.91
N ASN A 185 -8.72 7.74 4.07
CA ASN A 185 -8.21 6.75 3.12
C ASN A 185 -9.12 5.52 3.03
#